data_3752f95fc8ec0ecb107b632c25071a16
#
_entry.id   3752f95fc8ec0ecb107b632c25071a16
#
_cell.length_a   1.000
_cell.length_b   1.000
_cell.length_c   1.000
_cell.angle_alpha   90.00
_cell.angle_beta   90.00
_cell.angle_gamma   90.00
#
_symmetry.space_group_name_H-M   'P 1'
#
loop_
_entity.id
_entity.type
_entity.pdbx_description
1 polymer ?
#
loop_
_entity_poly.entity_id
_entity_poly.type
_entity_poly.pdbx_seq_one_letter_code
_entity_poly.pdbx_strand_id
1 'polypeptide(L)'
;MALREALARCHGGRITPEQPPRGEHQANGLAEVTGRHVRDHARVLKLHLQARIGRKIAQDEPIMPWIIRWAAMSLSRFGRGKDGKTPYERQRGRKCDMEVVPFGEVVWYRLPEVAVDRHQALE
;
A
#
# COMPACT_ATOMS: atom_id res chain seq x y z
N MET A 1 -10.21 -11.73 -16.25
CA MET A 1 -11.39 -10.85 -16.38
C MET A 1 -11.80 -10.22 -15.06
N ALA A 2 -12.02 -10.94 -13.99
CA ALA A 2 -12.50 -10.41 -12.71
C ALA A 2 -11.69 -9.26 -12.08
N LEU A 3 -10.35 -9.31 -12.10
CA LEU A 3 -9.50 -8.26 -11.53
C LEU A 3 -9.63 -6.93 -12.29
N ARG A 4 -9.69 -6.99 -13.62
CA ARG A 4 -9.85 -5.82 -14.49
C ARG A 4 -11.17 -5.11 -14.25
N GLU A 5 -12.26 -5.87 -14.12
CA GLU A 5 -13.59 -5.33 -13.83
C GLU A 5 -13.68 -4.73 -12.43
N ALA A 6 -13.02 -5.36 -11.44
CA ALA A 6 -12.92 -4.82 -10.09
C ALA A 6 -12.16 -3.49 -10.05
N LEU A 7 -11.02 -3.40 -10.75
CA LEU A 7 -10.23 -2.17 -10.86
C LEU A 7 -10.99 -1.05 -11.58
N ALA A 8 -11.71 -1.37 -12.66
CA ALA A 8 -12.54 -0.40 -13.39
C ALA A 8 -13.65 0.17 -12.52
N ARG A 9 -14.28 -0.66 -11.69
CA ARG A 9 -15.30 -0.21 -10.72
C ARG A 9 -14.73 0.70 -9.63
N CYS A 10 -13.53 0.41 -9.14
CA CYS A 10 -12.90 1.21 -8.09
C CYS A 10 -12.42 2.57 -8.56
N HIS A 11 -12.00 2.70 -9.82
CA HIS A 11 -11.37 3.94 -10.32
C HIS A 11 -12.29 4.82 -11.16
N GLY A 12 -13.48 4.35 -11.53
CA GLY A 12 -14.43 5.12 -12.35
C GLY A 12 -13.88 5.57 -13.72
N GLY A 13 -12.70 5.09 -14.11
CA GLY A 13 -11.97 5.49 -15.28
C GLY A 13 -11.74 4.34 -16.27
N ARG A 14 -11.34 4.70 -17.49
CA ARG A 14 -10.96 3.76 -18.54
C ARG A 14 -9.61 3.12 -18.18
N ILE A 15 -9.57 1.80 -17.96
CA ILE A 15 -8.34 1.04 -17.77
C ILE A 15 -7.94 0.39 -19.08
N THR A 16 -6.80 0.79 -19.62
CA THR A 16 -6.19 0.14 -20.78
C THR A 16 -5.14 -0.86 -20.28
N PRO A 17 -5.33 -2.17 -20.46
CA PRO A 17 -4.32 -3.14 -20.10
C PRO A 17 -3.19 -3.09 -21.11
N GLU A 18 -1.97 -2.88 -20.60
CA GLU A 18 -0.76 -3.04 -21.39
C GLU A 18 -0.15 -4.40 -21.10
N GLN A 19 0.17 -5.14 -22.13
CA GLN A 19 0.88 -6.40 -22.04
C GLN A 19 2.19 -6.29 -22.81
N PRO A 20 3.29 -6.83 -22.27
CA PRO A 20 4.54 -6.88 -23.02
C PRO A 20 4.36 -7.72 -24.28
N PRO A 21 5.11 -7.45 -25.34
CA PRO A 21 5.11 -8.28 -26.54
C PRO A 21 5.42 -9.73 -26.21
N ARG A 22 4.87 -10.65 -27.01
CA ARG A 22 5.13 -12.09 -26.83
C ARG A 22 6.63 -12.36 -26.90
N GLY A 23 7.19 -12.97 -25.85
CA GLY A 23 8.62 -13.32 -25.75
C GLY A 23 9.51 -12.28 -25.06
N GLU A 24 9.01 -11.09 -24.74
CA GLU A 24 9.77 -10.08 -23.99
C GLU A 24 9.53 -10.21 -22.48
N HIS A 25 10.22 -11.14 -21.85
CA HIS A 25 10.18 -11.29 -20.39
C HIS A 25 10.79 -10.10 -19.64
N GLN A 26 11.72 -9.36 -20.28
CA GLN A 26 12.40 -8.22 -19.65
C GLN A 26 11.49 -7.00 -19.44
N ALA A 27 10.52 -6.78 -20.32
CA ALA A 27 9.57 -5.67 -20.21
C ALA A 27 8.71 -5.75 -18.93
N ASN A 28 8.52 -6.95 -18.40
CA ASN A 28 7.74 -7.17 -17.16
C ASN A 28 8.62 -7.30 -15.89
N GLY A 29 9.94 -7.30 -16.04
CA GLY A 29 10.89 -7.57 -14.95
C GLY A 29 10.74 -6.62 -13.77
N LEU A 30 10.49 -5.32 -14.02
CA LEU A 30 10.30 -4.34 -12.95
C LEU A 30 9.04 -4.62 -12.12
N ALA A 31 7.94 -4.98 -12.77
CA ALA A 31 6.69 -5.33 -12.09
C ALA A 31 6.85 -6.61 -11.25
N GLU A 32 7.56 -7.61 -11.78
CA GLU A 32 7.84 -8.86 -11.07
C GLU A 32 8.72 -8.63 -9.84
N VAL A 33 9.79 -7.84 -9.98
CA VAL A 33 10.68 -7.49 -8.85
C VAL A 33 9.92 -6.71 -7.78
N THR A 34 9.11 -5.74 -8.19
CA THR A 34 8.28 -4.95 -7.24
C THR A 34 7.28 -5.85 -6.53
N GLY A 35 6.60 -6.73 -7.25
CA GLY A 35 5.66 -7.69 -6.67
C GLY A 35 6.35 -8.65 -5.69
N ARG A 36 7.58 -9.06 -5.97
CA ARG A 36 8.39 -9.88 -5.06
C ARG A 36 8.73 -9.10 -3.79
N HIS A 37 9.20 -7.87 -3.90
CA HIS A 37 9.53 -7.03 -2.74
C HIS A 37 8.31 -6.81 -1.83
N VAL A 38 7.14 -6.53 -2.39
CA VAL A 38 5.90 -6.39 -1.61
C VAL A 38 5.55 -7.69 -0.88
N ARG A 39 5.67 -8.83 -1.56
CA ARG A 39 5.38 -10.15 -0.98
C ARG A 39 6.32 -10.49 0.17
N ASP A 40 7.62 -10.25 -0.01
CA ASP A 40 8.63 -10.54 1.00
C ASP A 40 8.45 -9.63 2.22
N HIS A 41 8.17 -8.36 2.00
CA HIS A 41 7.88 -7.41 3.09
C HIS A 41 6.59 -7.77 3.84
N ALA A 42 5.54 -8.16 3.12
CA ALA A 42 4.30 -8.63 3.73
C ALA A 42 4.50 -9.90 4.56
N ARG A 43 5.38 -10.81 4.11
CA ARG A 43 5.76 -12.00 4.88
C ARG A 43 6.42 -11.62 6.21
N VAL A 44 7.35 -10.68 6.20
CA VAL A 44 8.02 -10.19 7.41
C VAL A 44 7.00 -9.56 8.37
N LEU A 45 6.13 -8.69 7.88
CA LEU A 45 5.07 -8.07 8.69
C LEU A 45 4.14 -9.13 9.31
N LYS A 46 3.76 -10.14 8.53
CA LYS A 46 2.93 -11.24 9.02
C LYS A 46 3.62 -12.00 10.16
N LEU A 47 4.89 -12.37 9.98
CA LEU A 47 5.66 -13.08 11.00
C LEU A 47 5.82 -12.24 12.27
N HIS A 48 6.12 -10.96 12.13
CA HIS A 48 6.21 -10.04 13.27
C HIS A 48 4.89 -9.96 14.03
N LEU A 49 3.77 -9.79 13.32
CA LEU A 49 2.45 -9.75 13.94
C LEU A 49 2.10 -11.07 14.63
N GLN A 50 2.38 -12.23 14.00
CA GLN A 50 2.18 -13.55 14.60
C GLN A 50 2.96 -13.72 15.90
N ALA A 51 4.21 -13.25 15.94
CA ALA A 51 5.03 -13.31 17.15
C ALA A 51 4.42 -12.47 18.29
N ARG A 52 3.86 -11.31 17.98
CA ARG A 52 3.23 -10.42 18.97
C ARG A 52 1.91 -10.97 19.53
N ILE A 53 1.07 -11.54 18.65
CA ILE A 53 -0.25 -12.05 19.07
C ILE A 53 -0.20 -13.50 19.57
N GLY A 54 0.93 -14.18 19.45
CA GLY A 54 1.13 -15.55 19.91
C GLY A 54 0.38 -16.62 19.12
N ARG A 55 -0.12 -16.30 17.91
CA ARG A 55 -0.81 -17.26 17.05
C ARG A 55 -0.46 -17.12 15.58
N LYS A 56 -0.69 -18.17 14.79
CA LYS A 56 -0.59 -18.12 13.33
C LYS A 56 -1.77 -17.38 12.73
N ILE A 57 -1.50 -16.65 11.65
CA ILE A 57 -2.50 -15.95 10.83
C ILE A 57 -2.70 -16.76 9.56
N ALA A 58 -3.92 -17.21 9.31
CA ALA A 58 -4.29 -17.91 8.07
C ALA A 58 -4.29 -16.95 6.87
N GLN A 59 -4.25 -17.51 5.64
CA GLN A 59 -4.20 -16.68 4.43
C GLN A 59 -5.54 -16.02 4.08
N ASP A 60 -6.62 -16.58 4.55
CA ASP A 60 -8.00 -16.12 4.35
C ASP A 60 -8.49 -15.16 5.45
N GLU A 61 -7.66 -14.89 6.46
CA GLU A 61 -8.02 -13.94 7.51
C GLU A 61 -8.15 -12.51 6.97
N PRO A 62 -9.15 -11.73 7.45
CA PRO A 62 -9.41 -10.35 7.00
C PRO A 62 -8.22 -9.38 7.16
N ILE A 63 -7.26 -9.72 8.01
CA ILE A 63 -6.05 -8.90 8.22
C ILE A 63 -5.06 -9.01 7.04
N MET A 64 -5.12 -10.06 6.23
CA MET A 64 -4.16 -10.29 5.15
C MET A 64 -4.12 -9.18 4.09
N PRO A 65 -5.25 -8.68 3.57
CA PRO A 65 -5.24 -7.53 2.67
C PRO A 65 -4.60 -6.28 3.28
N TRP A 66 -4.75 -6.05 4.57
CA TRP A 66 -4.14 -4.93 5.28
C TRP A 66 -2.63 -5.07 5.40
N ILE A 67 -2.13 -6.28 5.66
CA ILE A 67 -0.69 -6.57 5.68
C ILE A 67 -0.07 -6.25 4.31
N ILE A 68 -0.70 -6.69 3.22
CA ILE A 68 -0.21 -6.46 1.85
C ILE A 68 -0.24 -4.95 1.53
N ARG A 69 -1.34 -4.28 1.84
CA ARG A 69 -1.48 -2.83 1.63
C ARG A 69 -0.44 -2.04 2.41
N TRP A 70 -0.19 -2.41 3.66
CA TRP A 70 0.83 -1.77 4.50
C TRP A 70 2.24 -2.00 3.95
N ALA A 71 2.55 -3.22 3.50
CA ALA A 71 3.82 -3.53 2.86
C ALA A 71 4.06 -2.67 1.62
N ALA A 72 3.09 -2.57 0.73
CA ALA A 72 3.18 -1.74 -0.47
C ALA A 72 3.34 -0.26 -0.14
N MET A 73 2.58 0.25 0.81
CA MET A 73 2.66 1.63 1.29
C MET A 73 4.03 1.94 1.88
N SER A 74 4.56 1.06 2.74
CA SER A 74 5.88 1.23 3.36
C SER A 74 7.00 1.27 2.33
N LEU A 75 6.99 0.37 1.36
CA LEU A 75 7.96 0.36 0.28
C LEU A 75 7.87 1.60 -0.61
N SER A 76 6.66 2.05 -0.92
CA SER A 76 6.45 3.25 -1.74
C SER A 76 6.97 4.52 -1.06
N ARG A 77 6.78 4.65 0.25
CA ARG A 77 7.09 5.88 1.00
C ARG A 77 8.47 5.90 1.61
N PHE A 78 9.03 4.74 1.96
CA PHE A 78 10.27 4.63 2.71
C PHE A 78 11.33 3.74 2.05
N GLY A 79 10.95 2.87 1.10
CA GLY A 79 11.91 2.05 0.35
C GLY A 79 12.74 2.89 -0.60
N ARG A 80 14.07 2.93 -0.41
CA ARG A 80 14.98 3.71 -1.25
C ARG A 80 15.48 2.89 -2.41
N GLY A 81 15.48 3.48 -3.60
CA GLY A 81 16.10 2.92 -4.78
C GLY A 81 17.61 3.14 -4.83
N LYS A 82 18.23 2.70 -5.91
CA LYS A 82 19.68 2.87 -6.15
C LYS A 82 20.13 4.35 -6.16
N ASP A 83 19.23 5.25 -6.53
CA ASP A 83 19.43 6.71 -6.54
C ASP A 83 19.22 7.36 -5.16
N GLY A 84 18.97 6.56 -4.12
CA GLY A 84 18.69 7.04 -2.76
C GLY A 84 17.32 7.65 -2.55
N LYS A 85 16.49 7.77 -3.61
CA LYS A 85 15.13 8.33 -3.54
C LYS A 85 14.08 7.25 -3.38
N THR A 86 12.99 7.58 -2.69
CA THR A 86 11.82 6.71 -2.61
C THR A 86 10.90 6.92 -3.83
N PRO A 87 10.03 5.97 -4.18
CA PRO A 87 8.99 6.18 -5.18
C PRO A 87 8.12 7.40 -4.89
N TYR A 88 7.81 7.64 -3.61
CA TYR A 88 7.08 8.82 -3.18
C TYR A 88 7.81 10.13 -3.51
N GLU A 89 9.13 10.20 -3.21
CA GLU A 89 9.96 11.37 -3.52
C GLU A 89 10.04 11.64 -5.03
N ARG A 90 10.13 10.59 -5.85
CA ARG A 90 10.13 10.75 -7.31
C ARG A 90 8.81 11.31 -7.84
N GLN A 91 7.71 10.88 -7.26
CA GLN A 91 6.37 11.27 -7.71
C GLN A 91 5.94 12.64 -7.17
N ARG A 92 6.31 12.96 -5.94
CA ARG A 92 5.84 14.16 -5.22
C ARG A 92 6.88 15.28 -5.12
N GLY A 93 8.13 15.02 -5.48
CA GLY A 93 9.22 15.99 -5.37
C GLY A 93 9.68 16.30 -3.94
N ARG A 94 9.10 15.66 -2.92
CA ARG A 94 9.42 15.85 -1.50
C ARG A 94 9.43 14.52 -0.74
N LYS A 95 10.15 14.48 0.36
CA LYS A 95 10.16 13.32 1.27
C LYS A 95 8.79 13.13 1.92
N CYS A 96 8.50 11.87 2.25
CA CYS A 96 7.33 11.56 3.08
C CYS A 96 7.65 11.93 4.52
N ASP A 97 6.84 12.80 5.09
CA ASP A 97 6.92 13.27 6.48
C ASP A 97 5.87 12.59 7.40
N MET A 98 5.21 11.57 6.88
CA MET A 98 4.18 10.85 7.62
C MET A 98 4.81 10.09 8.80
N GLU A 99 4.26 10.31 9.97
CA GLU A 99 4.56 9.52 11.16
C GLU A 99 4.12 8.07 10.96
N VAL A 100 4.98 7.12 11.26
CA VAL A 100 4.73 5.70 11.02
C VAL A 100 4.70 4.97 12.34
N VAL A 101 3.58 4.32 12.59
CA VAL A 101 3.41 3.41 13.70
C VAL A 101 3.64 1.97 13.22
N PRO A 102 4.30 1.10 13.97
CA PRO A 102 4.47 -0.30 13.59
C PRO A 102 3.13 -0.97 13.28
N PHE A 103 3.11 -1.82 12.26
CA PHE A 103 1.89 -2.54 11.88
C PHE A 103 1.38 -3.40 13.04
N GLY A 104 0.08 -3.29 13.33
CA GLY A 104 -0.57 -4.01 14.42
C GLY A 104 -0.39 -3.38 15.79
N GLU A 105 0.17 -2.17 15.89
CA GLU A 105 0.21 -1.38 17.11
C GLU A 105 -1.17 -0.81 17.43
N VAL A 106 -1.54 -0.79 18.70
CA VAL A 106 -2.74 -0.10 19.17
C VAL A 106 -2.41 1.37 19.36
N VAL A 107 -3.14 2.22 18.68
CA VAL A 107 -2.91 3.67 18.72
C VAL A 107 -4.17 4.43 19.07
N TRP A 108 -4.00 5.51 19.82
CA TRP A 108 -5.03 6.51 19.98
C TRP A 108 -4.91 7.52 18.83
N TYR A 109 -6.00 7.82 18.18
CA TYR A 109 -6.02 8.87 17.16
C TYR A 109 -7.18 9.82 17.39
N ARG A 110 -6.95 11.09 17.09
CA ARG A 110 -8.00 12.10 17.09
C ARG A 110 -8.66 12.09 15.71
N LEU A 111 -9.97 11.90 15.68
CA LEU A 111 -10.71 12.12 14.45
C LEU A 111 -10.52 13.59 14.03
N PRO A 112 -10.23 13.87 12.74
CA PRO A 112 -10.27 15.23 12.25
C PRO A 112 -11.66 15.78 12.57
N GLU A 113 -11.70 16.94 13.21
CA GLU A 113 -12.94 17.66 13.40
C GLU A 113 -13.56 17.84 12.01
N VAL A 114 -14.72 17.22 11.78
CA VAL A 114 -15.53 17.54 10.63
C VAL A 114 -15.71 19.04 10.74
N ALA A 115 -15.27 19.82 9.75
CA ALA A 115 -15.50 21.25 9.72
C ALA A 115 -17.01 21.42 9.83
N VAL A 116 -17.47 21.68 11.04
CA VAL A 116 -18.87 22.07 11.27
C VAL A 116 -19.05 23.30 10.43
N ASP A 117 -19.98 23.23 9.49
CA ASP A 117 -20.23 24.26 8.53
C ASP A 117 -20.40 25.58 9.31
N ARG A 118 -19.41 26.47 9.23
CA ARG A 118 -19.39 27.72 10.00
C ARG A 118 -20.56 28.65 9.65
N HIS A 119 -21.34 28.27 8.66
CA HIS A 119 -22.56 28.97 8.26
C HIS A 119 -23.78 28.60 9.10
N GLN A 120 -23.77 27.50 9.84
CA GLN A 120 -24.87 27.16 10.74
C GLN A 120 -24.79 27.77 12.14
N ALA A 121 -23.71 28.49 12.44
CA ALA A 121 -23.50 29.13 13.76
C ALA A 121 -23.94 30.61 13.80
N LEU A 122 -24.66 31.10 12.79
CA LEU A 122 -25.10 32.49 12.70
C LEU A 122 -26.63 32.65 12.47
N GLU A 123 -27.43 31.64 12.82
CA GLU A 123 -28.88 31.80 12.94
C GLU A 123 -29.33 31.81 14.40
#